data_d8434f4f30f4935dcb616f3819bab4b8
#
_entry.id   d8434f4f30f4935dcb616f3819bab4b8
#
_cell.length_a   1.000
_cell.length_b   1.000
_cell.length_c   1.000
_cell.angle_alpha   90.00
_cell.angle_beta   90.00
_cell.angle_gamma   90.00
#
_symmetry.space_group_name_H-M   'P 1'
#
loop_
_entity.id
_entity.type
_entity.pdbx_description
1 polymer ?
#
loop_
_entity_poly.entity_id
_entity_poly.type
_entity_poly.pdbx_seq_one_letter_code
_entity_poly.pdbx_strand_id
1 'polypeptide(L)'
;MKIPRFLICAGASGSGKTLITCGLLQALMNRDKKVASFKCGPDYIDPMFHTKVIGTHSRNLDSFFVNEPVLKYLLSRNCKGMDIAVMEGVMGYYDGAGGITSKASAYEVASMTKTPAVLIVNCKGMSVSIVPYIKGFLEYKENSQIKGVILNQMPAMLYPRVKQLIESELEIQVLGYVPKVEDCVIESRHLGLILPNEIADFKERLAKLAKVLEETIDMEKLLLLAESAPDLEEEIPWDKDSEYAFQLEQPVRIGIARDEAFCFIYEDNLQLLRNMGAELVEFSPLHDEKLPKNLYGMIFYGGYPELFAKQLEENHSMREAIKKAYEKGMPVIAECGGFMYLHETMEDMEAKPHKGVGIIKGESYRTSKLGRFGYISLKSKTNQVLEENCDEIPAHEFHYFDSTSCGSDFVAKKPFSSRSWECIHLENHLLAGFPHFYYYGNPAVAKGILKSCQMYKDKTI
;
A
#
# COMPACT_ATOMS: atom_id res chain seq x y z
N MET A 1 -6.16 22.84 7.42
CA MET A 1 -5.15 23.02 6.33
C MET A 1 -5.84 22.96 4.98
N LYS A 2 -5.63 23.96 4.15
CA LYS A 2 -6.09 23.93 2.76
C LYS A 2 -5.06 23.16 1.93
N ILE A 3 -5.46 22.09 1.28
CA ILE A 3 -4.67 21.32 0.31
C ILE A 3 -5.54 20.95 -0.88
N PRO A 4 -5.24 21.46 -2.08
CA PRO A 4 -5.85 21.00 -3.31
C PRO A 4 -5.68 19.50 -3.45
N ARG A 5 -6.76 18.77 -3.75
CA ARG A 5 -6.69 17.32 -3.88
C ARG A 5 -7.79 16.76 -4.76
N PHE A 6 -7.53 15.65 -5.39
CA PHE A 6 -8.51 14.89 -6.14
C PHE A 6 -8.21 13.39 -6.11
N LEU A 7 -9.23 12.58 -6.39
CA LEU A 7 -9.12 11.14 -6.45
C LEU A 7 -9.41 10.66 -7.87
N ILE A 8 -8.52 9.89 -8.47
CA ILE A 8 -8.73 9.20 -9.74
C ILE A 8 -9.42 7.88 -9.50
N CYS A 9 -10.59 7.67 -10.08
CA CYS A 9 -11.35 6.43 -9.97
C CYS A 9 -11.81 5.92 -11.34
N ALA A 10 -12.33 4.72 -11.41
CA ALA A 10 -12.91 4.12 -12.62
C ALA A 10 -13.93 3.04 -12.25
N GLY A 11 -14.68 2.56 -13.21
CA GLY A 11 -15.70 1.54 -12.99
C GLY A 11 -15.18 0.12 -12.80
N ALA A 12 -13.92 -0.15 -13.17
CA ALA A 12 -13.30 -1.48 -13.03
C ALA A 12 -11.77 -1.41 -13.03
N SER A 13 -11.14 -2.52 -12.64
CA SER A 13 -9.71 -2.74 -12.89
C SER A 13 -9.43 -2.75 -14.40
N GLY A 14 -8.21 -2.36 -14.80
CA GLY A 14 -7.83 -2.30 -16.22
C GLY A 14 -8.41 -1.12 -17.01
N SER A 15 -9.12 -0.18 -16.37
CA SER A 15 -9.67 1.03 -17.03
C SER A 15 -8.63 2.12 -17.32
N GLY A 16 -7.37 1.94 -16.94
CA GLY A 16 -6.27 2.88 -17.17
C GLY A 16 -6.00 3.86 -16.03
N LYS A 17 -6.54 3.63 -14.82
CA LYS A 17 -6.29 4.49 -13.64
C LYS A 17 -4.81 4.71 -13.39
N THR A 18 -4.05 3.64 -13.19
CA THR A 18 -2.62 3.72 -12.85
C THR A 18 -1.82 4.47 -13.92
N LEU A 19 -2.06 4.19 -15.20
CA LEU A 19 -1.40 4.89 -16.30
C LEU A 19 -1.67 6.40 -16.24
N ILE A 20 -2.95 6.78 -16.12
CA ILE A 20 -3.37 8.19 -16.11
C ILE A 20 -2.87 8.87 -14.83
N THR A 21 -2.94 8.19 -13.68
CA THR A 21 -2.41 8.75 -12.42
C THR A 21 -0.91 9.02 -12.54
N CYS A 22 -0.12 8.07 -13.02
CA CYS A 22 1.32 8.26 -13.22
C CYS A 22 1.63 9.42 -14.16
N GLY A 23 0.91 9.52 -15.28
CA GLY A 23 1.06 10.64 -16.22
C GLY A 23 0.69 12.00 -15.62
N LEU A 24 -0.39 12.07 -14.82
CA LEU A 24 -0.79 13.28 -14.12
C LEU A 24 0.21 13.68 -13.03
N LEU A 25 0.72 12.70 -12.26
CA LEU A 25 1.78 12.96 -11.27
C LEU A 25 3.00 13.56 -11.93
N GLN A 26 3.45 12.98 -13.05
CA GLN A 26 4.58 13.50 -13.82
C GLN A 26 4.30 14.90 -14.40
N ALA A 27 3.10 15.15 -14.94
CA ALA A 27 2.71 16.45 -15.46
C ALA A 27 2.69 17.53 -14.36
N LEU A 28 2.17 17.21 -13.19
CA LEU A 28 2.17 18.12 -12.03
C LEU A 28 3.59 18.42 -11.54
N MET A 29 4.47 17.42 -11.51
CA MET A 29 5.88 17.64 -11.16
C MET A 29 6.62 18.47 -12.21
N ASN A 30 6.33 18.29 -13.49
CA ASN A 30 6.87 19.15 -14.57
C ASN A 30 6.42 20.60 -14.46
N ARG A 31 5.33 20.88 -13.70
CA ARG A 31 4.86 22.22 -13.32
C ARG A 31 5.42 22.71 -11.99
N ASP A 32 6.51 22.10 -11.51
CA ASP A 32 7.19 22.43 -10.25
C ASP A 32 6.28 22.29 -9.00
N LYS A 33 5.22 21.47 -9.07
CA LYS A 33 4.36 21.18 -7.93
C LYS A 33 4.99 20.10 -7.04
N LYS A 34 4.97 20.33 -5.73
CA LYS A 34 5.25 19.30 -4.73
C LYS A 34 4.00 18.44 -4.56
N VAL A 35 4.05 17.20 -5.01
CA VAL A 35 2.89 16.32 -5.06
C VAL A 35 2.97 15.25 -3.99
N ALA A 36 1.93 15.18 -3.12
CA ALA A 36 1.66 13.99 -2.33
C ALA A 36 0.84 13.01 -3.16
N SER A 37 1.25 11.75 -3.25
CA SER A 37 0.46 10.72 -3.90
C SER A 37 -0.04 9.69 -2.90
N PHE A 38 -1.25 9.19 -3.12
CA PHE A 38 -1.86 8.19 -2.27
C PHE A 38 -2.47 7.07 -3.11
N LYS A 39 -2.34 5.84 -2.62
CA LYS A 39 -3.09 4.71 -3.13
C LYS A 39 -4.21 4.35 -2.16
N CYS A 40 -5.44 4.26 -2.66
CA CYS A 40 -6.52 3.69 -1.88
C CYS A 40 -6.32 2.17 -1.76
N GLY A 41 -6.54 1.63 -0.56
CA GLY A 41 -6.37 0.19 -0.32
C GLY A 41 -4.94 -0.26 -0.01
N PRO A 42 -4.75 -1.58 0.17
CA PRO A 42 -3.54 -2.17 0.75
C PRO A 42 -2.43 -2.47 -0.27
N ASP A 43 -2.42 -1.79 -1.40
CA ASP A 43 -1.45 -2.00 -2.49
C ASP A 43 -0.07 -1.44 -2.13
N TYR A 44 1.00 -2.20 -2.38
CA TYR A 44 2.38 -1.77 -2.20
C TYR A 44 3.05 -1.31 -3.50
N ILE A 45 2.56 -1.82 -4.63
CA ILE A 45 3.24 -1.73 -5.94
C ILE A 45 3.14 -0.32 -6.50
N ASP A 46 1.92 0.22 -6.59
CA ASP A 46 1.70 1.57 -7.10
C ASP A 46 2.41 2.63 -6.25
N PRO A 47 2.36 2.60 -4.88
CA PRO A 47 3.15 3.50 -4.04
C PRO A 47 4.66 3.41 -4.26
N MET A 48 5.20 2.20 -4.43
CA MET A 48 6.63 2.04 -4.75
C MET A 48 6.98 2.64 -6.10
N PHE A 49 6.15 2.38 -7.13
CA PHE A 49 6.33 2.95 -8.46
C PHE A 49 6.29 4.49 -8.42
N HIS A 50 5.29 5.07 -7.79
CA HIS A 50 5.17 6.52 -7.63
C HIS A 50 6.39 7.11 -6.93
N THR A 51 6.91 6.44 -5.91
CA THR A 51 8.07 6.92 -5.14
C THR A 51 9.38 6.74 -5.92
N LYS A 52 9.66 5.53 -6.44
CA LYS A 52 10.95 5.19 -7.07
C LYS A 52 11.10 5.78 -8.47
N VAL A 53 10.03 5.78 -9.25
CA VAL A 53 10.07 6.16 -10.67
C VAL A 53 9.72 7.63 -10.87
N ILE A 54 8.62 8.07 -10.26
CA ILE A 54 8.11 9.45 -10.42
C ILE A 54 8.78 10.40 -9.42
N GLY A 55 9.10 9.93 -8.22
CA GLY A 55 9.75 10.72 -7.18
C GLY A 55 8.77 11.45 -6.25
N THR A 56 7.50 11.03 -6.21
CA THR A 56 6.51 11.56 -5.27
C THR A 56 6.60 10.86 -3.91
N HIS A 57 6.15 11.53 -2.84
CA HIS A 57 5.95 10.87 -1.56
C HIS A 57 4.62 10.10 -1.58
N SER A 58 4.69 8.79 -1.81
CA SER A 58 3.50 7.95 -1.90
C SER A 58 3.19 7.24 -0.58
N ARG A 59 1.88 7.14 -0.25
CA ARG A 59 1.33 6.52 0.96
C ARG A 59 0.06 5.76 0.63
N ASN A 60 -0.42 4.96 1.60
CA ASN A 60 -1.71 4.30 1.49
C ASN A 60 -2.76 5.03 2.30
N LEU A 61 -3.99 5.08 1.78
CA LEU A 61 -5.18 5.48 2.52
C LEU A 61 -6.21 4.36 2.41
N ASP A 62 -6.58 3.77 3.55
CA ASP A 62 -7.42 2.59 3.56
C ASP A 62 -8.43 2.63 4.72
N SER A 63 -9.71 2.74 4.36
CA SER A 63 -10.81 2.79 5.31
C SER A 63 -11.19 1.44 5.92
N PHE A 64 -10.57 0.33 5.47
CA PHE A 64 -10.66 -0.94 6.17
C PHE A 64 -9.75 -0.97 7.39
N PHE A 65 -8.56 -0.41 7.27
CA PHE A 65 -7.58 -0.42 8.35
C PHE A 65 -7.88 0.61 9.43
N VAL A 66 -8.35 1.80 9.04
CA VAL A 66 -8.50 2.92 9.97
C VAL A 66 -9.87 3.58 9.85
N ASN A 67 -10.33 4.17 10.94
CA ASN A 67 -11.53 4.98 10.96
C ASN A 67 -11.31 6.36 10.32
N GLU A 68 -12.41 7.09 10.09
CA GLU A 68 -12.38 8.39 9.42
C GLU A 68 -11.45 9.43 10.09
N PRO A 69 -11.42 9.62 11.42
CA PRO A 69 -10.52 10.57 12.05
C PRO A 69 -9.03 10.25 11.79
N VAL A 70 -8.63 8.98 11.93
CA VAL A 70 -7.25 8.54 11.68
C VAL A 70 -6.90 8.67 10.19
N LEU A 71 -7.82 8.33 9.30
CA LEU A 71 -7.63 8.46 7.85
C LEU A 71 -7.39 9.94 7.44
N LYS A 72 -8.19 10.87 7.98
CA LYS A 72 -8.01 12.31 7.76
C LYS A 72 -6.69 12.82 8.33
N TYR A 73 -6.30 12.36 9.51
CA TYR A 73 -5.01 12.69 10.12
C TYR A 73 -3.85 12.24 9.23
N LEU A 74 -3.87 10.99 8.73
CA LEU A 74 -2.83 10.46 7.84
C LEU A 74 -2.74 11.27 6.55
N LEU A 75 -3.86 11.61 5.94
CA LEU A 75 -3.93 12.46 4.77
C LEU A 75 -3.32 13.84 5.07
N SER A 76 -3.80 14.53 6.10
CA SER A 76 -3.33 15.86 6.49
C SER A 76 -1.84 15.87 6.78
N ARG A 77 -1.36 14.92 7.59
CA ARG A 77 0.05 14.82 7.97
C ARG A 77 0.97 14.63 6.74
N ASN A 78 0.59 13.72 5.83
CA ASN A 78 1.40 13.40 4.66
C ASN A 78 1.30 14.46 3.55
N CYS A 79 0.36 15.40 3.66
CA CYS A 79 0.27 16.57 2.78
C CYS A 79 1.03 17.81 3.29
N LYS A 80 1.63 17.79 4.48
CA LYS A 80 2.37 18.95 5.00
C LYS A 80 3.52 19.34 4.08
N GLY A 81 3.51 20.60 3.63
CA GLY A 81 4.52 21.13 2.71
C GLY A 81 4.36 20.70 1.25
N MET A 82 3.23 20.07 0.89
CA MET A 82 2.88 19.73 -0.48
C MET A 82 1.92 20.78 -1.07
N ASP A 83 1.96 20.94 -2.39
CA ASP A 83 1.10 21.89 -3.11
C ASP A 83 -0.22 21.25 -3.54
N ILE A 84 -0.23 19.93 -3.75
CA ILE A 84 -1.40 19.18 -4.20
C ILE A 84 -1.30 17.71 -3.78
N ALA A 85 -2.44 17.06 -3.56
CA ALA A 85 -2.53 15.63 -3.31
C ALA A 85 -3.33 14.93 -4.41
N VAL A 86 -2.80 13.80 -4.89
CA VAL A 86 -3.45 12.93 -5.87
C VAL A 86 -3.66 11.55 -5.26
N MET A 87 -4.90 11.08 -5.26
CA MET A 87 -5.25 9.75 -4.78
C MET A 87 -5.58 8.85 -5.95
N GLU A 88 -5.05 7.65 -5.98
CA GLU A 88 -5.40 6.61 -6.94
C GLU A 88 -6.33 5.58 -6.31
N GLY A 89 -7.53 5.43 -6.87
CA GLY A 89 -8.50 4.42 -6.44
C GLY A 89 -8.06 3.00 -6.80
N VAL A 90 -8.51 2.04 -6.00
CA VAL A 90 -8.33 0.60 -6.23
C VAL A 90 -9.57 0.01 -6.90
N MET A 91 -9.43 -1.03 -7.72
CA MET A 91 -10.53 -1.75 -8.40
C MET A 91 -11.57 -0.81 -9.06
N GLY A 92 -12.85 -1.11 -8.99
CA GLY A 92 -13.94 -0.19 -9.33
C GLY A 92 -14.22 0.76 -8.17
N TYR A 93 -14.74 1.94 -8.49
CA TYR A 93 -14.94 3.02 -7.51
C TYR A 93 -15.77 2.61 -6.29
N TYR A 94 -16.79 1.79 -6.51
CA TYR A 94 -17.67 1.28 -5.46
C TYR A 94 -17.32 -0.14 -4.98
N ASP A 95 -16.29 -0.76 -5.56
CA ASP A 95 -15.88 -2.12 -5.20
C ASP A 95 -15.12 -2.09 -3.88
N GLY A 96 -15.69 -2.66 -2.85
CA GLY A 96 -15.10 -2.70 -1.52
C GLY A 96 -14.91 -4.12 -0.98
N ALA A 97 -14.78 -4.22 0.32
CA ALA A 97 -14.47 -5.47 0.99
C ALA A 97 -15.49 -6.59 0.67
N GLY A 98 -14.96 -7.77 0.35
CA GLY A 98 -15.77 -8.94 0.01
C GLY A 98 -16.45 -8.88 -1.36
N GLY A 99 -16.29 -7.80 -2.15
CA GLY A 99 -16.89 -7.65 -3.48
C GLY A 99 -18.41 -7.44 -3.50
N ILE A 100 -19.04 -7.21 -2.36
CA ILE A 100 -20.51 -7.07 -2.22
C ILE A 100 -20.93 -5.79 -1.48
N THR A 101 -19.99 -4.95 -1.13
CA THR A 101 -20.24 -3.70 -0.38
C THR A 101 -19.30 -2.60 -0.87
N SER A 102 -19.69 -1.35 -0.67
CA SER A 102 -18.83 -0.19 -0.90
C SER A 102 -17.95 0.20 0.32
N LYS A 103 -17.97 -0.58 1.40
CA LYS A 103 -17.03 -0.40 2.51
C LYS A 103 -15.61 -0.75 2.09
N ALA A 104 -14.65 0.02 2.52
CA ALA A 104 -13.24 -0.11 2.12
C ALA A 104 -12.99 0.09 0.61
N SER A 105 -13.87 0.82 -0.09
CA SER A 105 -13.69 1.20 -1.49
C SER A 105 -13.05 2.58 -1.63
N ALA A 106 -12.63 2.90 -2.85
CA ALA A 106 -12.17 4.25 -3.19
C ALA A 106 -13.25 5.33 -2.95
N TYR A 107 -14.53 4.97 -3.14
CA TYR A 107 -15.66 5.82 -2.79
C TYR A 107 -15.69 6.17 -1.29
N GLU A 108 -15.50 5.19 -0.41
CA GLU A 108 -15.52 5.43 1.04
C GLU A 108 -14.38 6.38 1.45
N VAL A 109 -13.17 6.18 0.92
CA VAL A 109 -12.03 7.09 1.13
C VAL A 109 -12.36 8.50 0.63
N ALA A 110 -12.91 8.64 -0.57
CA ALA A 110 -13.33 9.94 -1.11
C ALA A 110 -14.39 10.62 -0.23
N SER A 111 -15.36 9.85 0.26
CA SER A 111 -16.45 10.35 1.12
C SER A 111 -15.96 10.81 2.49
N MET A 112 -15.14 9.99 3.17
CA MET A 112 -14.56 10.31 4.47
C MET A 112 -13.67 11.56 4.40
N THR A 113 -12.87 11.68 3.34
CA THR A 113 -11.96 12.81 3.16
C THR A 113 -12.59 14.00 2.44
N LYS A 114 -13.84 13.89 1.99
CA LYS A 114 -14.55 14.87 1.14
C LYS A 114 -13.68 15.29 -0.06
N THR A 115 -13.02 14.31 -0.69
CA THR A 115 -12.14 14.53 -1.82
C THR A 115 -12.93 14.43 -3.12
N PRO A 116 -12.93 15.46 -4.00
CA PRO A 116 -13.57 15.37 -5.29
C PRO A 116 -12.91 14.28 -6.14
N ALA A 117 -13.74 13.44 -6.77
CA ALA A 117 -13.30 12.33 -7.60
C ALA A 117 -13.41 12.66 -9.09
N VAL A 118 -12.46 12.16 -9.87
CA VAL A 118 -12.43 12.20 -11.33
C VAL A 118 -12.60 10.78 -11.85
N LEU A 119 -13.70 10.55 -12.55
CA LEU A 119 -14.03 9.23 -13.10
C LEU A 119 -13.33 9.02 -14.46
N ILE A 120 -12.47 8.03 -14.53
CA ILE A 120 -11.89 7.54 -15.77
C ILE A 120 -12.89 6.60 -16.45
N VAL A 121 -13.34 6.95 -17.63
CA VAL A 121 -14.25 6.14 -18.44
C VAL A 121 -13.48 5.50 -19.59
N ASN A 122 -13.39 4.18 -19.60
CA ASN A 122 -12.85 3.47 -20.76
C ASN A 122 -13.84 3.50 -21.92
N CYS A 123 -13.54 4.28 -22.95
CA CYS A 123 -14.42 4.54 -24.08
C CYS A 123 -14.25 3.56 -25.24
N LYS A 124 -13.43 2.52 -25.09
CA LYS A 124 -13.20 1.53 -26.15
C LYS A 124 -14.52 0.85 -26.55
N GLY A 125 -14.94 1.05 -27.80
CA GLY A 125 -16.17 0.45 -28.33
C GLY A 125 -17.47 1.09 -27.82
N MET A 126 -17.40 2.23 -27.14
CA MET A 126 -18.57 2.96 -26.63
C MET A 126 -18.87 4.20 -27.46
N SER A 127 -20.13 4.59 -27.52
CA SER A 127 -20.63 5.80 -28.11
C SER A 127 -21.65 6.47 -27.15
N VAL A 128 -22.90 6.61 -27.49
CA VAL A 128 -23.96 7.21 -26.64
C VAL A 128 -24.09 6.48 -25.29
N SER A 129 -23.81 5.17 -25.25
CA SER A 129 -23.82 4.37 -24.01
C SER A 129 -22.87 4.86 -22.89
N ILE A 130 -21.96 5.80 -23.21
CA ILE A 130 -21.13 6.48 -22.22
C ILE A 130 -22.00 7.30 -21.24
N VAL A 131 -23.09 7.92 -21.73
CA VAL A 131 -23.96 8.78 -20.90
C VAL A 131 -24.64 8.00 -19.78
N PRO A 132 -25.41 6.93 -20.04
CA PRO A 132 -26.00 6.13 -18.97
C PRO A 132 -24.97 5.45 -18.08
N TYR A 133 -23.78 5.11 -18.60
CA TYR A 133 -22.69 4.60 -17.79
C TYR A 133 -22.23 5.63 -16.76
N ILE A 134 -21.93 6.85 -17.17
CA ILE A 134 -21.51 7.93 -16.26
C ILE A 134 -22.65 8.24 -15.27
N LYS A 135 -23.90 8.37 -15.78
CA LYS A 135 -25.08 8.65 -14.97
C LYS A 135 -25.23 7.65 -13.83
N GLY A 136 -25.06 6.34 -14.11
CA GLY A 136 -25.10 5.31 -13.09
C GLY A 136 -24.08 5.52 -11.98
N PHE A 137 -22.86 5.96 -12.30
CA PHE A 137 -21.85 6.27 -11.29
C PHE A 137 -22.15 7.54 -10.48
N LEU A 138 -22.77 8.54 -11.09
CA LEU A 138 -23.16 9.77 -10.40
C LEU A 138 -24.31 9.54 -9.41
N GLU A 139 -25.27 8.69 -9.76
CA GLU A 139 -26.55 8.52 -9.06
C GLU A 139 -26.59 7.28 -8.13
N TYR A 140 -25.63 6.34 -8.25
CA TYR A 140 -25.65 5.12 -7.43
C TYR A 140 -25.55 5.39 -5.92
N LYS A 141 -24.86 6.44 -5.52
CA LYS A 141 -24.82 6.94 -4.14
C LYS A 141 -25.21 8.41 -4.12
N GLU A 142 -25.97 8.80 -3.12
CA GLU A 142 -26.47 10.17 -2.94
C GLU A 142 -25.35 11.22 -3.01
N ASN A 143 -24.15 10.87 -2.59
CA ASN A 143 -23.00 11.77 -2.59
C ASN A 143 -21.78 11.06 -3.19
N SER A 144 -21.78 10.88 -4.50
CA SER A 144 -20.75 10.12 -5.22
C SER A 144 -19.36 10.75 -5.18
N GLN A 145 -19.22 12.01 -4.78
CA GLN A 145 -17.99 12.82 -4.85
C GLN A 145 -17.42 13.00 -6.28
N ILE A 146 -18.00 12.39 -7.31
CA ILE A 146 -17.54 12.54 -8.70
C ILE A 146 -17.88 13.94 -9.20
N LYS A 147 -16.85 14.71 -9.56
CA LYS A 147 -16.95 16.10 -10.00
C LYS A 147 -16.41 16.34 -11.40
N GLY A 148 -15.77 15.35 -12.00
CA GLY A 148 -15.22 15.43 -13.34
C GLY A 148 -15.04 14.06 -13.98
N VAL A 149 -14.91 14.04 -15.30
CA VAL A 149 -14.73 12.83 -16.10
C VAL A 149 -13.55 13.00 -17.05
N ILE A 150 -12.74 11.96 -17.23
CA ILE A 150 -11.72 11.85 -18.27
C ILE A 150 -12.07 10.64 -19.14
N LEU A 151 -12.10 10.85 -20.46
CA LEU A 151 -12.48 9.83 -21.44
C LEU A 151 -11.23 9.09 -21.93
N ASN A 152 -10.95 7.91 -21.38
CA ASN A 152 -9.78 7.10 -21.75
C ASN A 152 -10.06 6.27 -23.03
N GLN A 153 -9.05 6.08 -23.86
CA GLN A 153 -9.10 5.43 -25.17
C GLN A 153 -10.11 6.09 -26.12
N MET A 154 -10.31 7.41 -25.98
CA MET A 154 -11.21 8.20 -26.82
C MET A 154 -10.49 8.70 -28.07
N PRO A 155 -10.99 8.42 -29.29
CA PRO A 155 -10.45 9.01 -30.51
C PRO A 155 -10.62 10.55 -30.52
N ALA A 156 -9.57 11.27 -30.84
CA ALA A 156 -9.56 12.74 -30.87
C ALA A 156 -10.71 13.33 -31.73
N MET A 157 -11.03 12.69 -32.85
CA MET A 157 -12.11 13.13 -33.78
C MET A 157 -13.52 13.06 -33.14
N LEU A 158 -13.74 12.08 -32.23
CA LEU A 158 -15.05 11.89 -31.58
C LEU A 158 -15.17 12.73 -30.30
N TYR A 159 -14.06 13.08 -29.68
CA TYR A 159 -14.04 13.74 -28.38
C TYR A 159 -14.94 14.99 -28.30
N PRO A 160 -14.90 15.98 -29.24
CA PRO A 160 -15.70 17.19 -29.11
C PRO A 160 -17.22 16.91 -29.06
N ARG A 161 -17.69 15.96 -29.87
CA ARG A 161 -19.11 15.59 -29.93
C ARG A 161 -19.55 14.83 -28.69
N VAL A 162 -18.72 13.89 -28.21
CA VAL A 162 -19.01 13.09 -27.00
C VAL A 162 -18.96 13.97 -25.76
N LYS A 163 -18.00 14.89 -25.69
CA LYS A 163 -17.96 15.89 -24.61
C LYS A 163 -19.22 16.71 -24.56
N GLN A 164 -19.62 17.30 -25.69
CA GLN A 164 -20.84 18.11 -25.76
C GLN A 164 -22.07 17.31 -25.34
N LEU A 165 -22.20 16.06 -25.78
CA LEU A 165 -23.28 15.16 -25.39
C LEU A 165 -23.35 14.94 -23.89
N ILE A 166 -22.21 14.58 -23.27
CA ILE A 166 -22.12 14.32 -21.83
C ILE A 166 -22.49 15.58 -21.04
N GLU A 167 -21.91 16.73 -21.38
CA GLU A 167 -22.12 17.99 -20.67
C GLU A 167 -23.53 18.57 -20.88
N SER A 168 -24.24 18.20 -21.98
CA SER A 168 -25.64 18.61 -22.21
C SER A 168 -26.65 17.73 -21.49
N GLU A 169 -26.34 16.46 -21.21
CA GLU A 169 -27.28 15.52 -20.59
C GLU A 169 -27.00 15.28 -19.09
N LEU A 170 -25.77 15.55 -18.63
CA LEU A 170 -25.38 15.34 -17.26
C LEU A 170 -24.76 16.62 -16.69
N GLU A 171 -25.04 16.90 -15.42
CA GLU A 171 -24.40 18.01 -14.68
C GLU A 171 -22.99 17.66 -14.25
N ILE A 172 -22.11 17.35 -15.22
CA ILE A 172 -20.74 16.95 -14.97
C ILE A 172 -19.79 17.54 -16.02
N GLN A 173 -18.60 18.00 -15.61
CA GLN A 173 -17.60 18.50 -16.55
C GLN A 173 -16.73 17.37 -17.10
N VAL A 174 -16.49 17.41 -18.42
CA VAL A 174 -15.50 16.55 -19.08
C VAL A 174 -14.17 17.28 -19.12
N LEU A 175 -13.23 16.82 -18.29
CA LEU A 175 -11.92 17.45 -18.10
C LEU A 175 -10.96 17.20 -19.28
N GLY A 176 -11.24 16.18 -20.09
CA GLY A 176 -10.38 15.86 -21.22
C GLY A 176 -10.55 14.41 -21.68
N TYR A 177 -9.61 14.00 -22.51
CA TYR A 177 -9.55 12.63 -23.02
C TYR A 177 -8.11 12.13 -23.07
N VAL A 178 -7.93 10.81 -23.10
CA VAL A 178 -6.64 10.17 -23.35
C VAL A 178 -6.82 9.31 -24.60
N PRO A 179 -6.04 9.57 -25.66
CA PRO A 179 -6.06 8.70 -26.83
C PRO A 179 -5.43 7.34 -26.51
N LYS A 180 -5.54 6.40 -27.45
CA LYS A 180 -4.78 5.14 -27.33
C LYS A 180 -3.28 5.45 -27.43
N VAL A 181 -2.55 5.24 -26.35
CA VAL A 181 -1.09 5.45 -26.29
C VAL A 181 -0.43 4.08 -26.26
N GLU A 182 0.04 3.62 -27.44
CA GLU A 182 0.58 2.24 -27.62
C GLU A 182 1.92 2.03 -26.89
N ASP A 183 2.78 3.04 -26.85
CA ASP A 183 4.13 2.95 -26.27
C ASP A 183 4.17 3.15 -24.74
N CYS A 184 3.04 3.45 -24.11
CA CYS A 184 2.97 3.75 -22.69
C CYS A 184 2.25 2.67 -21.88
N VAL A 185 2.14 1.44 -22.37
CA VAL A 185 1.55 0.34 -21.63
C VAL A 185 2.46 0.01 -20.43
N ILE A 186 1.99 0.34 -19.24
CA ILE A 186 2.59 -0.19 -18.00
C ILE A 186 1.98 -1.57 -17.84
N GLU A 187 2.68 -2.59 -18.36
CA GLU A 187 2.30 -3.96 -18.08
C GLU A 187 2.49 -4.19 -16.58
N SER A 188 1.46 -4.70 -15.93
CA SER A 188 1.53 -5.20 -14.56
C SER A 188 2.32 -6.52 -14.56
N ARG A 189 3.58 -6.47 -14.99
CA ARG A 189 4.47 -7.63 -14.95
C ARG A 189 4.73 -8.00 -13.51
N HIS A 190 4.43 -9.24 -13.21
CA HIS A 190 4.80 -9.95 -11.99
C HIS A 190 5.05 -9.03 -10.79
N LEU A 191 3.95 -8.45 -10.25
CA LEU A 191 3.92 -7.79 -8.96
C LEU A 191 5.06 -6.74 -8.73
N GLY A 192 5.29 -5.82 -9.72
CA GLY A 192 5.93 -4.53 -9.40
C GLY A 192 7.44 -4.50 -9.24
N LEU A 193 8.19 -5.53 -9.62
CA LEU A 193 9.64 -5.41 -9.72
C LEU A 193 10.03 -4.70 -11.01
N ILE A 194 10.34 -3.42 -10.87
CA ILE A 194 11.02 -2.66 -11.91
C ILE A 194 12.51 -2.75 -11.64
N LEU A 195 13.24 -3.39 -12.56
CA LEU A 195 14.69 -3.46 -12.45
C LEU A 195 15.31 -2.06 -12.67
N PRO A 196 16.46 -1.75 -12.07
CA PRO A 196 17.11 -0.45 -12.22
C PRO A 196 17.36 -0.01 -13.68
N ASN A 197 17.61 -0.96 -14.58
CA ASN A 197 17.79 -0.71 -16.01
C ASN A 197 16.47 -0.38 -16.74
N GLU A 198 15.33 -0.76 -16.21
CA GLU A 198 14.00 -0.43 -16.76
C GLU A 198 13.53 0.97 -16.35
N ILE A 199 14.08 1.54 -15.28
CA ILE A 199 13.66 2.86 -14.74
C ILE A 199 13.88 3.97 -15.79
N ALA A 200 14.96 3.93 -16.56
CA ALA A 200 15.24 4.96 -17.57
C ALA A 200 14.21 4.95 -18.70
N ASP A 201 13.87 3.77 -19.21
CA ASP A 201 12.83 3.57 -20.24
C ASP A 201 11.44 4.00 -19.73
N PHE A 202 11.11 3.64 -18.49
CA PHE A 202 9.86 4.11 -17.86
C PHE A 202 9.78 5.63 -17.72
N LYS A 203 10.86 6.29 -17.32
CA LYS A 203 10.91 7.76 -17.25
C LYS A 203 10.67 8.42 -18.60
N GLU A 204 11.24 7.89 -19.67
CA GLU A 204 11.01 8.40 -21.03
C GLU A 204 9.55 8.23 -21.45
N ARG A 205 8.96 7.04 -21.21
CA ARG A 205 7.55 6.77 -21.49
C ARG A 205 6.62 7.67 -20.68
N LEU A 206 6.92 7.88 -19.39
CA LEU A 206 6.17 8.79 -18.54
C LEU A 206 6.24 10.24 -19.01
N ALA A 207 7.40 10.71 -19.45
CA ALA A 207 7.54 12.05 -20.01
C ALA A 207 6.69 12.23 -21.29
N LYS A 208 6.66 11.22 -22.17
CA LYS A 208 5.77 11.21 -23.34
C LYS A 208 4.30 11.22 -22.94
N LEU A 209 3.92 10.39 -21.96
CA LEU A 209 2.54 10.34 -21.46
C LEU A 209 2.12 11.67 -20.83
N ALA A 210 2.96 12.26 -19.97
CA ALA A 210 2.70 13.54 -19.35
C ALA A 210 2.44 14.63 -20.41
N LYS A 211 3.24 14.65 -21.49
CA LYS A 211 3.02 15.59 -22.61
C LYS A 211 1.68 15.37 -23.28
N VAL A 212 1.30 14.11 -23.54
CA VAL A 212 -0.03 13.80 -24.12
C VAL A 212 -1.14 14.29 -23.20
N LEU A 213 -1.03 14.06 -21.88
CA LEU A 213 -2.05 14.51 -20.93
C LEU A 213 -2.12 16.03 -20.84
N GLU A 214 -1.00 16.74 -20.90
CA GLU A 214 -0.97 18.22 -20.93
C GLU A 214 -1.70 18.78 -22.19
N GLU A 215 -1.63 18.07 -23.32
CA GLU A 215 -2.27 18.48 -24.58
C GLU A 215 -3.77 18.12 -24.62
N THR A 216 -4.21 17.10 -23.89
CA THR A 216 -5.55 16.50 -24.02
C THR A 216 -6.44 16.63 -22.80
N ILE A 217 -5.90 17.00 -21.65
CA ILE A 217 -6.62 17.28 -20.41
C ILE A 217 -6.55 18.77 -20.10
N ASP A 218 -7.66 19.36 -19.76
CA ASP A 218 -7.73 20.73 -19.24
C ASP A 218 -7.17 20.77 -17.80
N MET A 219 -5.86 20.93 -17.72
CA MET A 219 -5.14 20.92 -16.44
C MET A 219 -5.59 22.04 -15.50
N GLU A 220 -6.01 23.19 -16.05
CA GLU A 220 -6.50 24.31 -15.24
C GLU A 220 -7.83 23.95 -14.57
N LYS A 221 -8.77 23.33 -15.31
CA LYS A 221 -10.03 22.84 -14.73
C LYS A 221 -9.79 21.72 -13.72
N LEU A 222 -8.81 20.84 -13.96
CA LEU A 222 -8.44 19.79 -13.00
C LEU A 222 -7.90 20.40 -11.70
N LEU A 223 -7.05 21.43 -11.78
CA LEU A 223 -6.53 22.13 -10.62
C LEU A 223 -7.64 22.89 -9.87
N LEU A 224 -8.55 23.57 -10.56
CA LEU A 224 -9.72 24.21 -9.95
C LEU A 224 -10.63 23.18 -9.24
N LEU A 225 -10.81 22.01 -9.85
CA LEU A 225 -11.54 20.91 -9.21
C LEU A 225 -10.80 20.45 -7.92
N ALA A 226 -9.49 20.32 -7.96
CA ALA A 226 -8.71 19.96 -6.79
C ALA A 226 -8.81 21.03 -5.66
N GLU A 227 -8.83 22.30 -6.02
CA GLU A 227 -8.99 23.43 -5.10
C GLU A 227 -10.37 23.52 -4.45
N SER A 228 -11.40 22.90 -5.06
CA SER A 228 -12.74 22.81 -4.51
C SER A 228 -12.86 21.89 -3.30
N ALA A 229 -11.83 21.09 -3.03
CA ALA A 229 -11.80 20.22 -1.86
C ALA A 229 -11.83 21.05 -0.57
N PRO A 230 -12.67 20.70 0.43
CA PRO A 230 -12.75 21.45 1.67
C PRO A 230 -11.46 21.30 2.49
N ASP A 231 -11.26 22.21 3.42
CA ASP A 231 -10.12 22.18 4.33
C ASP A 231 -10.06 20.86 5.12
N LEU A 232 -8.84 20.39 5.36
CA LEU A 232 -8.57 19.26 6.23
C LEU A 232 -8.37 19.73 7.67
N GLU A 233 -8.94 18.99 8.60
CA GLU A 233 -8.65 19.15 10.02
C GLU A 233 -7.19 18.72 10.28
N GLU A 234 -6.49 19.48 11.12
CA GLU A 234 -5.08 19.21 11.48
C GLU A 234 -4.95 18.61 12.88
N GLU A 235 -6.07 18.40 13.55
CA GLU A 235 -6.09 17.88 14.91
C GLU A 235 -5.64 16.42 14.95
N ILE A 236 -4.90 16.08 15.99
CA ILE A 236 -4.55 14.71 16.31
C ILE A 236 -5.82 14.05 16.86
N PRO A 237 -6.36 12.97 16.23
CA PRO A 237 -7.66 12.45 16.55
C PRO A 237 -7.68 11.50 17.77
N TRP A 238 -6.66 11.54 18.61
CA TRP A 238 -6.57 10.69 19.81
C TRP A 238 -6.07 11.45 21.03
N ASP A 239 -6.48 10.98 22.20
CA ASP A 239 -6.09 11.51 23.49
C ASP A 239 -4.65 11.13 23.86
N LYS A 240 -4.08 11.84 24.84
CA LYS A 240 -2.71 11.61 25.32
C LYS A 240 -2.50 10.21 25.94
N ASP A 241 -3.56 9.62 26.45
CA ASP A 241 -3.53 8.28 27.07
C ASP A 241 -3.80 7.15 26.04
N SER A 242 -4.04 7.51 24.80
CA SER A 242 -4.21 6.57 23.70
C SER A 242 -2.91 5.84 23.37
N GLU A 243 -3.03 4.59 22.92
CA GLU A 243 -1.88 3.81 22.42
C GLU A 243 -1.12 4.49 21.27
N TYR A 244 -1.78 5.31 20.46
CA TYR A 244 -1.15 6.15 19.43
C TYR A 244 -0.18 7.18 20.00
N ALA A 245 -0.40 7.62 21.25
CA ALA A 245 0.43 8.60 21.93
C ALA A 245 1.56 7.95 22.74
N PHE A 246 1.64 6.61 22.75
CA PHE A 246 2.72 5.90 23.44
C PHE A 246 4.08 6.34 22.92
N GLN A 247 5.02 6.52 23.83
CA GLN A 247 6.40 6.85 23.51
C GLN A 247 7.34 6.18 24.51
N LEU A 248 8.41 5.58 24.00
CA LEU A 248 9.48 5.03 24.83
C LEU A 248 10.23 6.15 25.54
N GLU A 249 10.64 5.91 26.78
CA GLU A 249 11.50 6.85 27.53
C GLU A 249 12.89 6.99 26.90
N GLN A 250 13.40 5.91 26.33
CA GLN A 250 14.68 5.88 25.64
C GLN A 250 14.54 5.19 24.28
N PRO A 251 15.16 5.72 23.23
CA PRO A 251 15.06 5.12 21.91
C PRO A 251 15.59 3.68 21.88
N VAL A 252 14.90 2.84 21.10
CA VAL A 252 15.36 1.49 20.75
C VAL A 252 15.75 1.44 19.29
N ARG A 253 16.87 0.79 18.99
CA ARG A 253 17.40 0.66 17.64
C ARG A 253 16.89 -0.64 17.00
N ILE A 254 16.13 -0.53 15.91
CA ILE A 254 15.47 -1.65 15.23
C ILE A 254 15.96 -1.74 13.79
N GLY A 255 16.42 -2.92 13.39
CA GLY A 255 16.80 -3.22 12.01
C GLY A 255 15.57 -3.45 11.14
N ILE A 256 15.52 -2.78 9.99
CA ILE A 256 14.47 -2.98 8.97
C ILE A 256 15.12 -3.62 7.76
N ALA A 257 14.74 -4.86 7.45
CA ALA A 257 15.15 -5.49 6.20
C ALA A 257 14.51 -4.73 5.02
N ARG A 258 15.35 -4.13 4.16
CA ARG A 258 14.90 -3.32 3.04
C ARG A 258 15.85 -3.43 1.85
N ASP A 259 15.41 -4.16 0.84
CA ASP A 259 16.06 -4.32 -0.46
C ASP A 259 15.02 -4.77 -1.49
N GLU A 260 15.48 -5.33 -2.60
CA GLU A 260 14.60 -5.81 -3.67
C GLU A 260 13.74 -7.00 -3.24
N ALA A 261 14.23 -7.82 -2.29
CA ALA A 261 13.50 -8.96 -1.76
C ALA A 261 12.48 -8.58 -0.67
N PHE A 262 12.73 -7.48 0.07
CA PHE A 262 11.92 -7.03 1.21
C PHE A 262 11.50 -5.58 1.02
N CYS A 263 10.49 -5.34 0.18
CA CYS A 263 10.11 -4.01 -0.28
C CYS A 263 8.64 -3.63 -0.02
N PHE A 264 7.80 -4.53 0.49
CA PHE A 264 6.39 -4.25 0.78
C PHE A 264 6.22 -3.61 2.15
N ILE A 265 6.49 -2.33 2.22
CA ILE A 265 6.55 -1.56 3.46
C ILE A 265 5.51 -0.45 3.45
N TYR A 266 4.62 -0.43 4.43
CA TYR A 266 3.82 0.76 4.71
C TYR A 266 4.70 1.80 5.42
N GLU A 267 5.04 2.88 4.73
CA GLU A 267 5.88 3.94 5.30
C GLU A 267 5.24 4.60 6.54
N ASP A 268 3.91 4.58 6.65
CA ASP A 268 3.20 5.07 7.83
C ASP A 268 3.46 4.16 9.05
N ASN A 269 3.67 2.85 8.87
CA ASN A 269 4.10 1.96 9.96
C ASN A 269 5.48 2.37 10.50
N LEU A 270 6.44 2.62 9.61
CA LEU A 270 7.77 3.09 10.00
C LEU A 270 7.71 4.43 10.72
N GLN A 271 6.84 5.33 10.23
CA GLN A 271 6.67 6.64 10.86
C GLN A 271 6.03 6.52 12.24
N LEU A 272 5.07 5.62 12.44
CA LEU A 272 4.48 5.39 13.77
C LEU A 272 5.53 4.86 14.74
N LEU A 273 6.34 3.87 14.34
CA LEU A 273 7.44 3.36 15.17
C LEU A 273 8.44 4.47 15.56
N ARG A 274 8.82 5.34 14.60
CA ARG A 274 9.69 6.51 14.90
C ARG A 274 9.04 7.47 15.89
N ASN A 275 7.76 7.77 15.72
CA ASN A 275 7.01 8.65 16.62
C ASN A 275 6.95 8.07 18.03
N MET A 276 6.88 6.75 18.16
CA MET A 276 6.86 6.03 19.43
C MET A 276 8.26 5.82 20.05
N GLY A 277 9.33 6.27 19.39
CA GLY A 277 10.70 6.25 19.94
C GLY A 277 11.63 5.20 19.34
N ALA A 278 11.34 4.62 18.18
CA ALA A 278 12.28 3.77 17.47
C ALA A 278 13.32 4.57 16.67
N GLU A 279 14.57 4.15 16.74
CA GLU A 279 15.63 4.45 15.78
C GLU A 279 15.63 3.32 14.73
N LEU A 280 15.13 3.58 13.54
CA LEU A 280 15.07 2.58 12.47
C LEU A 280 16.33 2.61 11.62
N VAL A 281 16.96 1.45 11.45
CA VAL A 281 18.18 1.28 10.66
C VAL A 281 17.93 0.25 9.57
N GLU A 282 18.01 0.67 8.33
CA GLU A 282 17.83 -0.22 7.18
C GLU A 282 19.07 -1.13 7.03
N PHE A 283 18.86 -2.38 6.63
CA PHE A 283 19.88 -3.32 6.20
C PHE A 283 19.33 -4.20 5.08
N SER A 284 20.25 -4.73 4.25
CA SER A 284 19.88 -5.56 3.11
C SER A 284 20.26 -7.02 3.35
N PRO A 285 19.32 -7.93 3.51
CA PRO A 285 19.61 -9.37 3.50
C PRO A 285 20.26 -9.86 2.20
N LEU A 286 20.06 -9.18 1.07
CA LEU A 286 20.69 -9.51 -0.21
C LEU A 286 22.14 -9.04 -0.33
N HIS A 287 22.44 -7.81 0.14
CA HIS A 287 23.69 -7.12 -0.21
C HIS A 287 24.66 -6.93 0.96
N ASP A 288 24.15 -6.91 2.19
CA ASP A 288 24.99 -6.71 3.37
C ASP A 288 25.56 -8.05 3.88
N GLU A 289 26.81 -8.03 4.31
CA GLU A 289 27.45 -9.20 4.92
C GLU A 289 27.18 -9.33 6.43
N LYS A 290 26.77 -8.24 7.09
CA LYS A 290 26.62 -8.15 8.55
C LYS A 290 25.42 -7.32 8.94
N LEU A 291 24.80 -7.70 10.05
CA LEU A 291 23.78 -6.87 10.68
C LEU A 291 24.38 -5.55 11.20
N PRO A 292 23.61 -4.44 11.18
CA PRO A 292 23.98 -3.21 11.86
C PRO A 292 24.27 -3.46 13.36
N LYS A 293 25.17 -2.68 13.92
CA LYS A 293 25.52 -2.79 15.35
C LYS A 293 24.42 -2.27 16.25
N ASN A 294 24.33 -2.82 17.46
CA ASN A 294 23.46 -2.37 18.54
C ASN A 294 21.96 -2.40 18.15
N LEU A 295 21.54 -3.44 17.46
CA LEU A 295 20.13 -3.71 17.23
C LEU A 295 19.49 -4.36 18.45
N TYR A 296 18.26 -3.99 18.74
CA TYR A 296 17.43 -4.55 19.81
C TYR A 296 16.16 -5.21 19.27
N GLY A 297 15.98 -5.25 17.95
CA GLY A 297 14.94 -5.96 17.24
C GLY A 297 15.16 -5.91 15.75
N MET A 298 14.48 -6.78 15.01
CA MET A 298 14.52 -6.84 13.54
C MET A 298 13.12 -7.00 12.99
N ILE A 299 12.81 -6.30 11.88
CA ILE A 299 11.55 -6.40 11.15
C ILE A 299 11.85 -6.78 9.71
N PHE A 300 11.21 -7.86 9.24
CA PHE A 300 11.23 -8.34 7.87
C PHE A 300 9.83 -8.21 7.29
N TYR A 301 9.62 -7.22 6.45
CA TYR A 301 8.36 -7.06 5.75
C TYR A 301 8.24 -7.99 4.54
N GLY A 302 7.12 -7.92 3.85
CA GLY A 302 6.90 -8.65 2.61
C GLY A 302 7.76 -8.14 1.45
N GLY A 303 7.62 -8.81 0.32
CA GLY A 303 8.34 -8.51 -0.92
C GLY A 303 8.36 -9.72 -1.84
N TYR A 304 9.50 -9.93 -2.47
CA TYR A 304 9.69 -11.00 -3.45
C TYR A 304 10.93 -11.87 -3.14
N PRO A 305 11.04 -12.46 -1.95
CA PRO A 305 12.23 -13.25 -1.60
C PRO A 305 12.40 -14.48 -2.51
N GLU A 306 11.31 -15.01 -3.07
CA GLU A 306 11.34 -16.13 -4.01
C GLU A 306 12.06 -15.83 -5.32
N LEU A 307 12.09 -14.57 -5.76
CA LEU A 307 12.84 -14.16 -6.95
C LEU A 307 14.35 -14.07 -6.69
N PHE A 308 14.73 -13.92 -5.43
CA PHE A 308 16.10 -13.79 -4.96
C PHE A 308 16.54 -14.95 -4.07
N ALA A 309 15.78 -16.05 -4.06
CA ALA A 309 15.96 -17.17 -3.12
C ALA A 309 17.40 -17.73 -3.15
N LYS A 310 17.99 -17.89 -4.33
CA LYS A 310 19.37 -18.31 -4.48
C LYS A 310 20.38 -17.33 -3.86
N GLN A 311 20.20 -16.02 -4.11
CA GLN A 311 21.12 -15.00 -3.57
C GLN A 311 20.99 -14.90 -2.04
N LEU A 312 19.77 -15.00 -1.50
CA LEU A 312 19.50 -15.06 -0.07
C LEU A 312 20.14 -16.32 0.56
N GLU A 313 20.10 -17.47 -0.13
CA GLU A 313 20.78 -18.70 0.31
C GLU A 313 22.29 -18.54 0.31
N GLU A 314 22.87 -17.91 -0.71
CA GLU A 314 24.32 -17.69 -0.84
C GLU A 314 24.88 -16.73 0.22
N ASN A 315 24.07 -15.82 0.77
CA ASN A 315 24.48 -14.93 1.85
C ASN A 315 24.46 -15.63 3.23
N HIS A 316 25.34 -16.59 3.41
CA HIS A 316 25.46 -17.39 4.63
C HIS A 316 25.70 -16.55 5.88
N SER A 317 26.57 -15.53 5.77
CA SER A 317 26.94 -14.67 6.90
C SER A 317 25.75 -13.92 7.47
N MET A 318 24.89 -13.38 6.62
CA MET A 318 23.69 -12.67 7.03
C MET A 318 22.67 -13.63 7.66
N ARG A 319 22.38 -14.77 7.02
CA ARG A 319 21.44 -15.76 7.57
C ARG A 319 21.87 -16.25 8.97
N GLU A 320 23.16 -16.57 9.14
CA GLU A 320 23.69 -16.96 10.45
C GLU A 320 23.63 -15.82 11.47
N ALA A 321 23.91 -14.58 11.05
CA ALA A 321 23.84 -13.43 11.95
C ALA A 321 22.41 -13.20 12.46
N ILE A 322 21.41 -13.29 11.58
CA ILE A 322 19.99 -13.18 11.94
C ILE A 322 19.61 -14.30 12.91
N LYS A 323 19.94 -15.56 12.57
CA LYS A 323 19.62 -16.72 13.41
C LYS A 323 20.24 -16.60 14.80
N LYS A 324 21.53 -16.28 14.89
CA LYS A 324 22.25 -16.07 16.16
C LYS A 324 21.66 -14.93 16.99
N ALA A 325 21.20 -13.85 16.34
CA ALA A 325 20.56 -12.75 17.05
C ALA A 325 19.21 -13.19 17.66
N TYR A 326 18.40 -13.92 16.90
CA TYR A 326 17.17 -14.52 17.39
C TYR A 326 17.41 -15.50 18.56
N GLU A 327 18.35 -16.43 18.41
CA GLU A 327 18.72 -17.41 19.46
C GLU A 327 19.19 -16.75 20.76
N LYS A 328 19.70 -15.52 20.70
CA LYS A 328 20.04 -14.70 21.87
C LYS A 328 18.85 -13.94 22.47
N GLY A 329 17.66 -14.14 21.94
CA GLY A 329 16.43 -13.53 22.42
C GLY A 329 16.06 -12.18 21.78
N MET A 330 16.74 -11.76 20.70
CA MET A 330 16.37 -10.54 19.98
C MET A 330 14.99 -10.69 19.32
N PRO A 331 14.05 -9.76 19.53
CA PRO A 331 12.76 -9.79 18.88
C PRO A 331 12.85 -9.75 17.37
N VAL A 332 12.08 -10.62 16.71
CA VAL A 332 11.96 -10.72 15.25
C VAL A 332 10.50 -10.66 14.85
N ILE A 333 10.19 -9.71 13.99
CA ILE A 333 8.87 -9.55 13.38
C ILE A 333 9.00 -9.86 11.87
N ALA A 334 8.14 -10.73 11.34
CA ALA A 334 8.23 -11.11 9.94
C ALA A 334 6.86 -11.27 9.30
N GLU A 335 6.64 -10.55 8.21
CA GLU A 335 5.40 -10.54 7.45
C GLU A 335 5.64 -11.12 6.05
N CYS A 336 4.74 -11.98 5.57
CA CYS A 336 4.67 -12.52 4.20
C CYS A 336 6.04 -13.00 3.67
N GLY A 337 6.69 -12.26 2.78
CA GLY A 337 8.01 -12.60 2.25
C GLY A 337 9.09 -12.71 3.34
N GLY A 338 9.04 -11.84 4.34
CA GLY A 338 9.90 -11.95 5.52
C GLY A 338 9.67 -13.24 6.30
N PHE A 339 8.40 -13.61 6.47
CA PHE A 339 8.04 -14.89 7.10
C PHE A 339 8.55 -16.10 6.28
N MET A 340 8.42 -16.04 4.94
CA MET A 340 8.95 -17.09 4.06
C MET A 340 10.46 -17.28 4.26
N TYR A 341 11.24 -16.19 4.34
CA TYR A 341 12.68 -16.22 4.51
C TYR A 341 13.14 -16.80 5.86
N LEU A 342 12.31 -16.72 6.89
CA LEU A 342 12.63 -17.27 8.22
C LEU A 342 12.53 -18.81 8.31
N HIS A 343 11.94 -19.49 7.33
CA HIS A 343 11.86 -20.96 7.28
C HIS A 343 13.24 -21.63 7.11
N GLU A 344 13.27 -22.95 7.31
CA GLU A 344 14.46 -23.76 7.00
C GLU A 344 14.74 -23.75 5.51
N THR A 345 13.68 -23.85 4.70
CA THR A 345 13.73 -23.78 3.24
C THR A 345 12.59 -22.93 2.66
N MET A 346 12.86 -22.31 1.53
CA MET A 346 11.92 -21.53 0.75
C MET A 346 12.05 -21.89 -0.72
N GLU A 347 10.96 -22.18 -1.41
CA GLU A 347 10.95 -22.41 -2.86
C GLU A 347 11.08 -21.09 -3.63
N ASP A 348 11.75 -21.17 -4.78
CA ASP A 348 11.76 -20.11 -5.79
C ASP A 348 10.57 -20.21 -6.75
N MET A 349 10.56 -19.36 -7.80
CA MET A 349 9.51 -19.35 -8.83
C MET A 349 9.46 -20.64 -9.67
N GLU A 350 10.50 -21.47 -9.64
CA GLU A 350 10.59 -22.77 -10.33
C GLU A 350 10.31 -23.94 -9.38
N ALA A 351 9.84 -23.66 -8.17
CA ALA A 351 9.61 -24.63 -7.09
C ALA A 351 10.90 -25.39 -6.67
N LYS A 352 12.05 -24.73 -6.78
CA LYS A 352 13.32 -25.25 -6.29
C LYS A 352 13.55 -24.75 -4.85
N PRO A 353 13.82 -25.66 -3.88
CA PRO A 353 14.04 -25.25 -2.50
C PRO A 353 15.43 -24.61 -2.31
N HIS A 354 15.47 -23.54 -1.55
CA HIS A 354 16.66 -22.80 -1.12
C HIS A 354 16.65 -22.65 0.40
N LYS A 355 17.82 -22.62 1.04
CA LYS A 355 17.93 -22.47 2.49
C LYS A 355 17.53 -21.05 2.92
N GLY A 356 16.58 -20.96 3.83
CA GLY A 356 16.23 -19.75 4.56
C GLY A 356 17.10 -19.55 5.82
N VAL A 357 16.62 -18.71 6.73
CA VAL A 357 17.30 -18.43 8.01
C VAL A 357 17.22 -19.62 8.96
N GLY A 358 16.15 -20.41 8.93
CA GLY A 358 15.93 -21.58 9.76
C GLY A 358 15.58 -21.25 11.23
N ILE A 359 14.83 -20.19 11.44
CA ILE A 359 14.16 -19.87 12.72
C ILE A 359 12.88 -20.68 12.83
N ILE A 360 12.11 -20.75 11.74
CA ILE A 360 10.85 -21.48 11.66
C ILE A 360 11.13 -22.84 11.00
N LYS A 361 10.70 -23.93 11.66
CA LYS A 361 10.82 -25.27 11.11
C LYS A 361 9.87 -25.47 9.93
N GLY A 362 10.34 -26.24 8.95
CA GLY A 362 9.56 -26.55 7.75
C GLY A 362 9.92 -25.65 6.57
N GLU A 363 9.02 -25.62 5.61
CA GLU A 363 9.25 -24.96 4.33
C GLU A 363 8.15 -24.00 3.93
N SER A 364 8.51 -22.96 3.19
CA SER A 364 7.60 -22.15 2.41
C SER A 364 7.68 -22.60 0.96
N TYR A 365 6.52 -22.93 0.36
CA TYR A 365 6.42 -23.54 -0.95
C TYR A 365 5.42 -22.82 -1.86
N ARG A 366 5.66 -22.90 -3.17
CA ARG A 366 4.83 -22.28 -4.18
C ARG A 366 3.51 -23.02 -4.37
N THR A 367 2.40 -22.29 -4.45
CA THR A 367 1.08 -22.86 -4.74
C THR A 367 0.66 -22.58 -6.18
N SER A 368 -0.15 -23.45 -6.76
CA SER A 368 -0.68 -23.28 -8.12
C SER A 368 -1.79 -22.24 -8.23
N LYS A 369 -2.32 -21.77 -7.11
CA LYS A 369 -3.43 -20.82 -7.04
C LYS A 369 -3.18 -19.81 -5.92
N LEU A 370 -3.70 -18.60 -6.08
CA LEU A 370 -3.79 -17.61 -5.01
C LEU A 370 -4.62 -18.22 -3.85
N GLY A 371 -3.96 -18.52 -2.73
CA GLY A 371 -4.58 -19.24 -1.62
C GLY A 371 -5.40 -18.34 -0.72
N ARG A 372 -4.74 -17.33 -0.17
CA ARG A 372 -5.31 -16.35 0.75
C ARG A 372 -5.12 -14.98 0.16
N PHE A 373 -6.20 -14.19 0.10
CA PHE A 373 -6.20 -12.92 -0.61
C PHE A 373 -7.17 -11.93 0.01
N GLY A 374 -6.73 -10.68 0.14
CA GLY A 374 -7.52 -9.50 0.51
C GLY A 374 -7.64 -9.32 2.03
N TYR A 375 -8.55 -8.46 2.44
CA TYR A 375 -8.73 -8.07 3.84
C TYR A 375 -9.08 -9.24 4.75
N ILE A 376 -8.57 -9.16 5.97
CA ILE A 376 -8.83 -10.07 7.08
C ILE A 376 -8.86 -9.31 8.39
N SER A 377 -9.51 -9.88 9.37
CA SER A 377 -9.45 -9.47 10.76
C SER A 377 -8.71 -10.54 11.53
N LEU A 378 -7.70 -10.18 12.28
CA LEU A 378 -6.88 -11.08 13.08
C LEU A 378 -7.26 -10.97 14.54
N LYS A 379 -7.41 -12.11 15.20
CA LYS A 379 -7.62 -12.18 16.65
C LYS A 379 -6.60 -13.14 17.26
N SER A 380 -5.81 -12.64 18.22
CA SER A 380 -4.92 -13.48 19.01
C SER A 380 -5.71 -14.42 19.91
N LYS A 381 -5.28 -15.68 20.03
CA LYS A 381 -5.90 -16.65 20.96
C LYS A 381 -5.69 -16.30 22.44
N THR A 382 -4.66 -15.52 22.75
CA THR A 382 -4.36 -15.03 24.11
C THR A 382 -4.90 -13.62 24.36
N ASN A 383 -5.51 -12.97 23.36
CA ASN A 383 -5.86 -11.54 23.37
C ASN A 383 -4.64 -10.63 23.60
N GLN A 384 -3.46 -11.08 23.21
CA GLN A 384 -2.20 -10.34 23.31
C GLN A 384 -1.46 -10.36 21.98
N VAL A 385 -0.66 -9.34 21.74
CA VAL A 385 0.36 -9.29 20.69
C VAL A 385 1.66 -8.88 21.38
N LEU A 386 2.64 -9.81 21.43
CA LEU A 386 3.85 -9.66 22.24
C LEU A 386 3.47 -9.28 23.71
N GLU A 387 3.91 -8.13 24.20
CA GLU A 387 3.71 -7.67 25.59
C GLU A 387 2.46 -6.80 25.78
N GLU A 388 1.57 -6.69 24.77
CA GLU A 388 0.41 -5.81 24.82
C GLU A 388 -0.91 -6.58 24.68
N ASN A 389 -1.91 -6.13 25.41
CA ASN A 389 -3.30 -6.55 25.16
C ASN A 389 -3.72 -6.02 23.79
N CYS A 390 -4.32 -6.89 23.01
CA CYS A 390 -4.71 -6.55 21.67
C CYS A 390 -6.05 -7.16 21.31
N ASP A 391 -6.96 -6.29 20.90
CA ASP A 391 -8.22 -6.71 20.30
C ASP A 391 -8.04 -7.19 18.86
N GLU A 392 -9.07 -7.10 18.07
CA GLU A 392 -9.06 -7.45 16.64
C GLU A 392 -8.15 -6.51 15.85
N ILE A 393 -7.28 -7.07 15.01
CA ILE A 393 -6.33 -6.32 14.18
C ILE A 393 -6.79 -6.42 12.72
N PRO A 394 -7.11 -5.30 12.06
CA PRO A 394 -7.33 -5.29 10.62
C PRO A 394 -6.00 -5.54 9.90
N ALA A 395 -6.01 -6.48 8.97
CA ALA A 395 -4.84 -6.90 8.23
C ALA A 395 -5.20 -7.29 6.80
N HIS A 396 -4.21 -7.67 6.03
CA HIS A 396 -4.35 -8.04 4.64
C HIS A 396 -3.42 -9.21 4.31
N GLU A 397 -3.86 -10.14 3.47
CA GLU A 397 -3.02 -11.19 2.90
C GLU A 397 -3.07 -11.15 1.37
N PHE A 398 -1.93 -11.39 0.75
CA PHE A 398 -1.81 -11.56 -0.70
C PHE A 398 -0.54 -12.35 -1.02
N HIS A 399 -0.67 -13.66 -1.24
CA HIS A 399 0.48 -14.51 -1.54
C HIS A 399 0.13 -15.71 -2.40
N TYR A 400 1.09 -16.12 -3.24
CA TYR A 400 1.06 -17.33 -4.08
C TYR A 400 1.89 -18.45 -3.47
N PHE A 401 2.36 -18.29 -2.25
CA PHE A 401 3.09 -19.28 -1.48
C PHE A 401 2.26 -19.71 -0.27
N ASP A 402 2.57 -20.86 0.28
CA ASP A 402 2.03 -21.34 1.55
C ASP A 402 3.18 -21.90 2.39
N SER A 403 2.90 -22.37 3.59
CA SER A 403 3.88 -22.92 4.50
C SER A 403 3.39 -24.20 5.14
N THR A 404 4.31 -25.13 5.39
CA THR A 404 4.07 -26.31 6.23
C THR A 404 3.94 -25.94 7.72
N SER A 405 4.25 -24.68 8.08
CA SER A 405 4.20 -24.15 9.45
C SER A 405 3.68 -22.71 9.47
N CYS A 406 2.37 -22.54 9.25
CA CYS A 406 1.72 -21.21 9.22
C CYS A 406 1.56 -20.53 10.59
N GLY A 407 1.87 -21.24 11.69
CA GLY A 407 1.52 -20.79 13.03
C GLY A 407 0.05 -21.01 13.37
N SER A 408 -0.27 -20.87 14.65
CA SER A 408 -1.63 -21.13 15.16
C SER A 408 -2.05 -20.18 16.28
N ASP A 409 -1.29 -19.13 16.57
CA ASP A 409 -1.55 -18.26 17.71
C ASP A 409 -2.59 -17.18 17.45
N PHE A 410 -2.91 -16.97 16.16
CA PHE A 410 -4.00 -16.11 15.73
C PHE A 410 -5.02 -16.85 14.89
N VAL A 411 -6.23 -16.30 14.87
CA VAL A 411 -7.29 -16.68 13.94
C VAL A 411 -7.55 -15.50 13.00
N ALA A 412 -7.33 -15.72 11.72
CA ALA A 412 -7.73 -14.81 10.65
C ALA A 412 -9.16 -15.10 10.23
N LYS A 413 -9.97 -14.06 10.04
CA LYS A 413 -11.36 -14.15 9.58
C LYS A 413 -11.58 -13.21 8.39
N LYS A 414 -12.24 -13.71 7.35
CA LYS A 414 -12.65 -12.89 6.21
C LYS A 414 -13.83 -11.98 6.58
N PRO A 415 -13.79 -10.68 6.20
CA PRO A 415 -14.96 -9.81 6.34
C PRO A 415 -16.12 -10.36 5.50
N PHE A 416 -17.33 -10.25 6.01
CA PHE A 416 -18.58 -10.69 5.36
C PHE A 416 -18.61 -12.19 4.95
N SER A 417 -17.83 -13.04 5.64
CA SER A 417 -17.73 -14.48 5.35
C SER A 417 -17.56 -15.26 6.64
N SER A 418 -17.94 -16.54 6.61
CA SER A 418 -17.64 -17.50 7.68
C SER A 418 -16.24 -18.10 7.58
N ARG A 419 -15.49 -17.79 6.51
CA ARG A 419 -14.15 -18.35 6.29
C ARG A 419 -13.15 -17.80 7.31
N SER A 420 -12.50 -18.71 8.03
CA SER A 420 -11.43 -18.41 8.98
C SER A 420 -10.36 -19.48 8.93
N TRP A 421 -9.16 -19.15 9.41
CA TRP A 421 -8.03 -20.07 9.51
C TRP A 421 -7.08 -19.64 10.61
N GLU A 422 -6.33 -20.59 11.13
CA GLU A 422 -5.24 -20.32 12.06
C GLU A 422 -4.01 -19.83 11.31
N CYS A 423 -3.26 -18.93 11.91
CA CYS A 423 -2.06 -18.33 11.36
C CYS A 423 -1.19 -17.71 12.45
N ILE A 424 -0.01 -17.23 12.06
CA ILE A 424 0.95 -16.47 12.87
C ILE A 424 1.53 -17.30 14.02
N HIS A 425 2.84 -17.28 14.11
CA HIS A 425 3.62 -17.67 15.25
C HIS A 425 3.78 -16.48 16.20
N LEU A 426 3.38 -16.64 17.45
CA LEU A 426 3.61 -15.69 18.54
C LEU A 426 4.30 -16.42 19.68
N GLU A 427 5.61 -16.55 19.59
CA GLU A 427 6.41 -17.25 20.57
C GLU A 427 7.46 -16.31 21.15
N ASN A 428 7.47 -16.13 22.50
CA ASN A 428 8.46 -15.33 23.20
C ASN A 428 8.77 -13.97 22.56
N HIS A 429 9.67 -13.95 21.58
CA HIS A 429 10.18 -12.78 20.87
C HIS A 429 10.05 -12.91 19.34
N LEU A 430 9.17 -13.79 18.87
CA LEU A 430 8.83 -13.98 17.45
C LEU A 430 7.36 -13.58 17.18
N LEU A 431 7.12 -12.72 16.19
CA LEU A 431 5.82 -12.48 15.60
C LEU A 431 5.96 -12.67 14.09
N ALA A 432 5.49 -13.80 13.56
CA ALA A 432 5.75 -14.16 12.15
C ALA A 432 4.56 -14.86 11.48
N GLY A 433 4.21 -14.43 10.27
CA GLY A 433 3.11 -15.01 9.48
C GLY A 433 2.95 -14.35 8.11
N PHE A 434 2.00 -14.86 7.32
CA PHE A 434 1.67 -14.24 6.02
C PHE A 434 0.92 -12.91 6.11
N PRO A 435 0.08 -12.63 7.14
CA PRO A 435 -0.61 -11.36 7.24
C PRO A 435 0.32 -10.15 7.29
N HIS A 436 -0.12 -9.08 6.61
CA HIS A 436 0.51 -7.76 6.68
C HIS A 436 -0.27 -6.88 7.64
N PHE A 437 0.43 -6.24 8.55
CA PHE A 437 -0.16 -5.32 9.54
C PHE A 437 -0.10 -3.87 9.04
N TYR A 438 -1.17 -3.13 9.33
CA TYR A 438 -1.16 -1.68 9.24
C TYR A 438 -1.28 -1.11 10.66
N TYR A 439 -0.17 -0.63 11.22
CA TYR A 439 -0.09 -0.34 12.68
C TYR A 439 -1.04 0.77 13.14
N TYR A 440 -1.42 1.69 12.26
CA TYR A 440 -2.50 2.65 12.58
C TYR A 440 -3.89 2.00 12.69
N GLY A 441 -4.08 0.78 12.23
CA GLY A 441 -5.31 0.02 12.42
C GLY A 441 -5.47 -0.53 13.82
N ASN A 442 -4.35 -0.87 14.47
CA ASN A 442 -4.28 -1.19 15.89
C ASN A 442 -2.86 -0.91 16.41
N PRO A 443 -2.64 0.24 17.09
CA PRO A 443 -1.32 0.68 17.53
C PRO A 443 -0.71 -0.19 18.65
N ALA A 444 -1.49 -1.07 19.29
CA ALA A 444 -0.97 -2.05 20.26
C ALA A 444 0.09 -2.96 19.62
N VAL A 445 -0.01 -3.24 18.32
CA VAL A 445 1.02 -4.01 17.59
C VAL A 445 2.37 -3.28 17.62
N ALA A 446 2.39 -2.00 17.24
CA ALA A 446 3.62 -1.20 17.25
C ALA A 446 4.19 -1.04 18.67
N LYS A 447 3.31 -0.80 19.65
CA LYS A 447 3.66 -0.67 21.07
C LYS A 447 4.25 -1.98 21.60
N GLY A 448 3.64 -3.13 21.29
CA GLY A 448 4.14 -4.46 21.69
C GLY A 448 5.52 -4.75 21.10
N ILE A 449 5.74 -4.43 19.82
CA ILE A 449 7.05 -4.54 19.17
C ILE A 449 8.10 -3.73 19.93
N LEU A 450 7.80 -2.46 20.22
CA LEU A 450 8.74 -1.56 20.90
C LEU A 450 9.05 -1.98 22.32
N LYS A 451 8.06 -2.43 23.09
CA LYS A 451 8.26 -2.95 24.45
C LYS A 451 9.11 -4.22 24.44
N SER A 452 8.84 -5.14 23.52
CA SER A 452 9.66 -6.35 23.39
C SER A 452 11.12 -6.00 23.07
N CYS A 453 11.37 -5.04 22.19
CA CYS A 453 12.71 -4.55 21.88
C CYS A 453 13.37 -3.84 23.08
N GLN A 454 12.62 -3.05 23.85
CA GLN A 454 13.10 -2.40 25.07
C GLN A 454 13.49 -3.44 26.13
N MET A 455 12.65 -4.45 26.36
CA MET A 455 12.96 -5.53 27.30
C MET A 455 14.23 -6.31 26.93
N TYR A 456 14.46 -6.54 25.62
CA TYR A 456 15.70 -7.16 25.16
C TYR A 456 16.90 -6.24 25.37
N LYS A 457 16.78 -4.93 25.09
CA LYS A 457 17.80 -3.93 25.36
C LYS A 457 18.22 -3.96 26.83
N ASP A 458 17.24 -3.89 27.75
CA ASP A 458 17.49 -3.82 29.20
C ASP A 458 18.17 -5.09 29.76
N LYS A 459 18.00 -6.24 29.09
CA LYS A 459 18.68 -7.51 29.44
C LYS A 459 20.11 -7.60 28.90
N THR A 460 20.46 -6.80 27.91
CA THR A 460 21.72 -6.91 27.16
C THR A 460 22.73 -5.79 27.49
N ILE A 461 22.28 -4.73 28.16
CA ILE A 461 23.10 -3.66 28.71
C ILE A 461 23.37 -3.96 30.19
#